data_0abbbf017d16fa98d44431885877d3f0
#
_entry.id   0abbbf017d16fa98d44431885877d3f0
#
_cell.length_a   1.000
_cell.length_b   1.000
_cell.length_c   1.000
_cell.angle_alpha   90.00
_cell.angle_beta   90.00
_cell.angle_gamma   90.00
#
_symmetry.space_group_name_H-M   'P 1'
#
loop_
_entity.id
_entity.type
_entity.pdbx_description
1 polymer ?
#
loop_
_entity_poly.entity_id
_entity_poly.type
_entity_poly.pdbx_seq_one_letter_code
_entity_poly.pdbx_strand_id
1 'polypeptide(L)'
;MIFLRYSRVRRFAWLAGLMMLGATPLLAAPALYDFTLSSIEGNPTPLSTYKGKVILLVNVASRCGFTPQYAALESLYEKYKDQGFVILGFPANNFASQEPGTNAEIKTFCSTKYNVTFPMFSKVSVKGEDTTPLYQFLTRKANPAVAGEIKWNFTKFLVDRSGSVVARFEPPITPDSPQVVATIERLLKQ
;
A
#
# COMPACT_ATOMS: atom_id res chain seq x y z
N MET A 1 -77.60 1.05 -55.51
CA MET A 1 -77.23 1.87 -54.33
C MET A 1 -76.16 1.09 -53.51
N ILE A 2 -74.92 1.45 -53.67
CA ILE A 2 -73.79 0.80 -53.00
C ILE A 2 -73.15 1.84 -52.09
N PHE A 3 -73.23 1.61 -50.76
CA PHE A 3 -72.56 2.51 -49.78
C PHE A 3 -71.16 2.01 -49.51
N LEU A 4 -70.18 2.78 -49.91
CA LEU A 4 -68.74 2.59 -49.49
C LEU A 4 -68.59 3.10 -48.08
N ARG A 5 -68.14 2.23 -47.15
CA ARG A 5 -67.68 2.57 -45.81
C ARG A 5 -66.18 2.84 -45.84
N TYR A 6 -65.80 4.08 -45.56
CA TYR A 6 -64.42 4.52 -45.37
C TYR A 6 -63.96 4.13 -43.96
N SER A 7 -63.02 3.18 -43.89
CA SER A 7 -62.32 2.85 -42.63
C SER A 7 -61.14 3.76 -42.38
N ARG A 8 -61.18 4.54 -41.28
CA ARG A 8 -60.07 5.40 -40.83
C ARG A 8 -59.06 4.52 -40.08
N VAL A 9 -57.91 4.28 -40.68
CA VAL A 9 -56.73 3.67 -40.01
C VAL A 9 -56.05 4.73 -39.15
N ARG A 10 -56.15 4.55 -37.80
CA ARG A 10 -55.37 5.36 -36.83
C ARG A 10 -53.93 4.85 -36.80
N ARG A 11 -53.00 5.66 -37.32
CA ARG A 11 -51.54 5.41 -37.15
C ARG A 11 -51.14 5.76 -35.72
N PHE A 12 -50.85 4.74 -34.92
CA PHE A 12 -50.17 4.92 -33.63
C PHE A 12 -48.68 5.17 -33.91
N ALA A 13 -48.19 6.40 -33.66
CA ALA A 13 -46.77 6.70 -33.65
C ALA A 13 -46.17 6.20 -32.32
N TRP A 14 -45.35 5.15 -32.39
CA TRP A 14 -44.52 4.73 -31.26
C TRP A 14 -43.33 5.65 -31.15
N LEU A 15 -43.31 6.52 -30.14
CA LEU A 15 -42.14 7.26 -29.72
C LEU A 15 -41.20 6.30 -28.98
N ALA A 16 -40.19 5.78 -29.66
CA ALA A 16 -39.11 5.06 -29.06
C ALA A 16 -38.24 6.05 -28.27
N GLY A 17 -38.45 6.13 -26.94
CA GLY A 17 -37.62 6.85 -26.02
C GLY A 17 -36.24 6.19 -25.93
N LEU A 18 -35.21 6.80 -26.52
CA LEU A 18 -33.80 6.40 -26.41
C LEU A 18 -33.33 6.71 -24.97
N MET A 19 -33.39 5.74 -24.08
CA MET A 19 -32.79 5.84 -22.74
C MET A 19 -31.27 5.83 -22.89
N MET A 20 -30.64 7.00 -22.85
CA MET A 20 -29.18 7.09 -22.68
C MET A 20 -28.82 6.61 -21.27
N LEU A 21 -28.37 5.34 -21.16
CA LEU A 21 -27.68 4.88 -19.95
C LEU A 21 -26.35 5.66 -19.87
N GLY A 22 -26.31 6.68 -19.03
CA GLY A 22 -25.07 7.33 -18.64
C GLY A 22 -24.16 6.33 -17.94
N ALA A 23 -23.10 5.89 -18.61
CA ALA A 23 -22.04 5.12 -17.98
C ALA A 23 -21.37 6.01 -16.94
N THR A 24 -21.65 5.81 -15.66
CA THR A 24 -20.88 6.41 -14.56
C THR A 24 -19.46 5.88 -14.66
N PRO A 25 -18.43 6.77 -14.73
CA PRO A 25 -17.06 6.29 -14.73
C PRO A 25 -16.80 5.53 -13.42
N LEU A 26 -16.50 4.24 -13.55
CA LEU A 26 -16.01 3.44 -12.43
C LEU A 26 -14.64 4.00 -12.05
N LEU A 27 -14.56 4.76 -10.95
CA LEU A 27 -13.29 5.22 -10.40
C LEU A 27 -12.43 3.97 -10.12
N ALA A 28 -11.33 3.85 -10.84
CA ALA A 28 -10.37 2.76 -10.62
C ALA A 28 -9.90 2.80 -9.15
N ALA A 29 -9.78 1.62 -8.53
CA ALA A 29 -9.24 1.54 -7.18
C ALA A 29 -7.80 2.10 -7.18
N PRO A 30 -7.38 2.84 -6.13
CA PRO A 30 -6.05 3.43 -6.07
C PRO A 30 -4.99 2.33 -6.17
N ALA A 31 -3.92 2.61 -6.92
CA ALA A 31 -2.72 1.77 -7.00
C ALA A 31 -1.67 2.26 -6.00
N LEU A 32 -0.67 1.43 -5.68
CA LEU A 32 0.41 1.80 -4.75
C LEU A 32 1.10 3.12 -5.15
N TYR A 33 1.28 3.33 -6.44
CA TYR A 33 2.04 4.47 -6.97
C TYR A 33 1.26 5.79 -7.02
N ASP A 34 -0.03 5.79 -6.64
CA ASP A 34 -0.86 7.00 -6.55
C ASP A 34 -0.65 7.74 -5.20
N PHE A 35 0.03 7.10 -4.25
CA PHE A 35 0.28 7.69 -2.94
C PHE A 35 1.53 8.57 -2.93
N THR A 36 1.41 9.74 -2.28
CA THR A 36 2.51 10.61 -1.91
C THR A 36 2.49 10.78 -0.40
N LEU A 37 3.61 10.49 0.27
CA LEU A 37 3.77 10.66 1.71
C LEU A 37 4.97 11.57 2.00
N SER A 38 5.03 12.12 3.22
CA SER A 38 6.19 12.89 3.63
C SER A 38 7.34 11.95 4.03
N SER A 39 8.56 12.20 3.54
CA SER A 39 9.76 11.56 4.08
C SER A 39 9.94 11.88 5.57
N ILE A 40 10.88 11.22 6.24
CA ILE A 40 11.20 11.51 7.65
C ILE A 40 11.66 12.95 7.86
N GLU A 41 12.20 13.59 6.82
CA GLU A 41 12.59 15.01 6.79
C GLU A 41 11.42 15.96 6.46
N GLY A 42 10.22 15.44 6.16
CA GLY A 42 9.05 16.22 5.83
C GLY A 42 8.87 16.55 4.34
N ASN A 43 9.73 16.03 3.46
CA ASN A 43 9.63 16.29 2.02
C ASN A 43 8.56 15.40 1.36
N PRO A 44 7.69 15.94 0.48
CA PRO A 44 6.76 15.14 -0.29
C PRO A 44 7.50 14.10 -1.14
N THR A 45 7.16 12.83 -0.94
CA THR A 45 7.81 11.69 -1.62
C THR A 45 6.73 10.82 -2.26
N PRO A 46 6.54 10.92 -3.59
CA PRO A 46 5.62 10.05 -4.31
C PRO A 46 6.16 8.63 -4.35
N LEU A 47 5.31 7.63 -4.07
CA LEU A 47 5.71 6.22 -4.14
C LEU A 47 6.04 5.76 -5.56
N SER A 48 5.61 6.51 -6.58
CA SER A 48 6.02 6.31 -7.98
C SER A 48 7.54 6.42 -8.20
N THR A 49 8.28 7.08 -7.30
CA THR A 49 9.76 7.11 -7.28
C THR A 49 10.37 5.71 -7.19
N TYR A 50 9.63 4.75 -6.62
CA TYR A 50 10.08 3.36 -6.44
C TYR A 50 9.51 2.40 -7.49
N LYS A 51 8.88 2.92 -8.55
CA LYS A 51 8.32 2.09 -9.63
C LYS A 51 9.39 1.19 -10.26
N GLY A 52 9.03 -0.06 -10.51
CA GLY A 52 9.94 -1.07 -11.08
C GLY A 52 10.87 -1.73 -10.05
N LYS A 53 10.81 -1.33 -8.77
CA LYS A 53 11.54 -2.00 -7.68
C LYS A 53 10.66 -3.02 -6.96
N VAL A 54 11.29 -4.01 -6.36
CA VAL A 54 10.69 -4.85 -5.32
C VAL A 54 10.72 -4.06 -4.02
N ILE A 55 9.57 -3.86 -3.36
CA ILE A 55 9.43 -2.95 -2.23
C ILE A 55 9.00 -3.73 -0.99
N LEU A 56 9.69 -3.54 0.13
CA LEU A 56 9.25 -4.01 1.45
C LEU A 56 8.79 -2.81 2.27
N LEU A 57 7.47 -2.66 2.47
CA LEU A 57 6.92 -1.66 3.38
C LEU A 57 6.81 -2.26 4.78
N VAL A 58 7.24 -1.52 5.79
CA VAL A 58 7.20 -1.98 7.19
C VAL A 58 6.80 -0.85 8.13
N ASN A 59 5.80 -1.10 9.01
CA ASN A 59 5.51 -0.17 10.09
C ASN A 59 6.43 -0.45 11.28
N VAL A 60 7.11 0.57 11.76
CA VAL A 60 8.22 0.44 12.72
C VAL A 60 7.97 1.25 13.99
N ALA A 61 8.71 0.90 15.06
CA ALA A 61 8.68 1.65 16.32
C ALA A 61 10.01 1.50 17.07
N SER A 62 10.40 2.56 17.80
CA SER A 62 11.69 2.65 18.51
C SER A 62 11.71 1.93 19.87
N ARG A 63 10.54 1.64 20.47
CA ARG A 63 10.39 1.08 21.83
C ARG A 63 9.61 -0.23 21.87
N CYS A 64 9.72 -1.03 20.83
CA CYS A 64 9.02 -2.31 20.68
C CYS A 64 9.96 -3.48 20.97
N GLY A 65 9.44 -4.61 21.45
CA GLY A 65 10.22 -5.84 21.55
C GLY A 65 10.78 -6.33 20.21
N PHE A 66 10.16 -5.93 19.09
CA PHE A 66 10.64 -6.24 17.73
C PHE A 66 11.59 -5.19 17.15
N THR A 67 11.91 -4.10 17.86
CA THR A 67 12.85 -3.05 17.39
C THR A 67 14.21 -3.58 16.92
N PRO A 68 14.79 -4.67 17.49
CA PRO A 68 16.02 -5.28 16.97
C PRO A 68 15.94 -5.75 15.50
N GLN A 69 14.73 -5.93 14.94
CA GLN A 69 14.57 -6.25 13.51
C GLN A 69 15.10 -5.15 12.56
N TYR A 70 15.34 -3.91 13.03
CA TYR A 70 16.00 -2.90 12.22
C TYR A 70 17.37 -3.36 11.69
N ALA A 71 18.14 -4.10 12.48
CA ALA A 71 19.44 -4.63 12.04
C ALA A 71 19.30 -5.60 10.85
N ALA A 72 18.29 -6.50 10.91
CA ALA A 72 18.01 -7.43 9.82
C ALA A 72 17.43 -6.70 8.60
N LEU A 73 16.59 -5.67 8.79
CA LEU A 73 16.08 -4.83 7.70
C LEU A 73 17.24 -4.13 6.98
N GLU A 74 18.14 -3.49 7.72
CA GLU A 74 19.29 -2.81 7.12
C GLU A 74 20.22 -3.77 6.37
N SER A 75 20.54 -4.91 6.97
CA SER A 75 21.35 -5.96 6.32
C SER A 75 20.70 -6.45 5.01
N LEU A 76 19.39 -6.62 5.02
CA LEU A 76 18.62 -7.04 3.83
C LEU A 76 18.64 -5.95 2.75
N TYR A 77 18.47 -4.68 3.16
CA TYR A 77 18.54 -3.53 2.26
C TYR A 77 19.91 -3.42 1.60
N GLU A 78 20.98 -3.43 2.37
CA GLU A 78 22.36 -3.38 1.87
C GLU A 78 22.67 -4.52 0.88
N LYS A 79 22.17 -5.73 1.16
CA LYS A 79 22.37 -6.90 0.30
C LYS A 79 21.71 -6.78 -1.07
N TYR A 80 20.53 -6.16 -1.16
CA TYR A 80 19.69 -6.22 -2.37
C TYR A 80 19.40 -4.86 -3.02
N LYS A 81 19.77 -3.72 -2.44
CA LYS A 81 19.48 -2.38 -2.96
C LYS A 81 19.91 -2.17 -4.41
N ASP A 82 21.09 -2.68 -4.76
CA ASP A 82 21.66 -2.53 -6.11
C ASP A 82 21.04 -3.49 -7.12
N GLN A 83 20.20 -4.44 -6.66
CA GLN A 83 19.45 -5.38 -7.49
C GLN A 83 18.01 -4.92 -7.76
N GLY A 84 17.65 -3.69 -7.34
CA GLY A 84 16.32 -3.15 -7.53
C GLY A 84 15.37 -3.45 -6.37
N PHE A 85 15.88 -3.65 -5.16
CA PHE A 85 15.13 -3.76 -3.93
C PHE A 85 15.13 -2.44 -3.14
N VAL A 86 14.04 -2.17 -2.41
CA VAL A 86 13.99 -1.04 -1.48
C VAL A 86 13.13 -1.40 -0.26
N ILE A 87 13.53 -0.89 0.91
CA ILE A 87 12.73 -0.92 2.12
C ILE A 87 12.17 0.48 2.37
N LEU A 88 10.88 0.56 2.73
CA LEU A 88 10.22 1.80 3.12
C LEU A 88 9.72 1.66 4.56
N GLY A 89 10.34 2.40 5.49
CA GLY A 89 10.01 2.36 6.91
C GLY A 89 9.01 3.44 7.29
N PHE A 90 7.93 3.05 7.95
CA PHE A 90 6.84 3.93 8.39
C PHE A 90 6.71 3.90 9.91
N PRO A 91 7.26 4.87 10.66
CA PRO A 91 7.08 4.96 12.09
C PRO A 91 5.59 5.07 12.45
N ALA A 92 5.12 4.31 13.45
CA ALA A 92 3.73 4.29 13.86
C ALA A 92 3.57 4.17 15.38
N ASN A 93 2.76 5.05 15.98
CA ASN A 93 2.54 5.08 17.43
C ASN A 93 1.25 4.40 17.88
N ASN A 94 0.59 3.64 17.00
CA ASN A 94 -0.70 3.01 17.26
C ASN A 94 -0.66 1.87 18.28
N PHE A 95 0.53 1.30 18.57
CA PHE A 95 0.67 0.14 19.44
C PHE A 95 1.43 0.49 20.72
N ALA A 96 0.69 0.52 21.82
CA ALA A 96 1.20 0.79 23.17
C ALA A 96 2.10 2.05 23.27
N SER A 97 1.87 3.07 22.42
CA SER A 97 2.66 4.30 22.34
C SER A 97 4.18 4.04 22.22
N GLN A 98 4.55 3.03 21.45
CA GLN A 98 5.95 2.59 21.30
C GLN A 98 6.78 3.42 20.31
N GLU A 99 6.18 4.46 19.68
CA GLU A 99 6.88 5.43 18.83
C GLU A 99 6.55 6.89 19.23
N PRO A 100 6.89 7.30 20.47
CA PRO A 100 6.50 8.63 20.97
C PRO A 100 7.32 9.78 20.38
N GLY A 101 8.53 9.52 19.87
CA GLY A 101 9.47 10.52 19.37
C GLY A 101 8.94 11.37 18.22
N THR A 102 9.52 12.52 18.01
CA THR A 102 9.40 13.32 16.78
C THR A 102 10.07 12.62 15.60
N ASN A 103 9.76 13.03 14.37
CA ASN A 103 10.44 12.49 13.17
C ASN A 103 11.98 12.65 13.25
N ALA A 104 12.48 13.78 13.77
CA ALA A 104 13.91 14.03 13.94
C ALA A 104 14.55 13.08 14.96
N GLU A 105 13.89 12.83 16.10
CA GLU A 105 14.35 11.88 17.12
C GLU A 105 14.34 10.45 16.58
N ILE A 106 13.30 10.05 15.85
CA ILE A 106 13.20 8.73 15.21
C ILE A 106 14.32 8.55 14.19
N LYS A 107 14.56 9.54 13.32
CA LYS A 107 15.66 9.51 12.35
C LYS A 107 17.00 9.31 13.04
N THR A 108 17.28 10.11 14.09
CA THR A 108 18.50 10.00 14.88
C THR A 108 18.63 8.62 15.51
N PHE A 109 17.57 8.11 16.14
CA PHE A 109 17.56 6.77 16.74
C PHE A 109 17.90 5.69 15.69
N CYS A 110 17.21 5.69 14.55
CA CYS A 110 17.41 4.69 13.49
C CYS A 110 18.85 4.73 12.95
N SER A 111 19.39 5.92 12.66
CA SER A 111 20.74 6.07 12.12
C SER A 111 21.83 5.71 13.12
N THR A 112 21.69 6.12 14.41
CA THR A 112 22.76 5.93 15.40
C THR A 112 22.76 4.55 16.04
N LYS A 113 21.59 3.91 16.17
CA LYS A 113 21.46 2.59 16.84
C LYS A 113 21.52 1.40 15.87
N TYR A 114 21.06 1.60 14.64
CA TYR A 114 20.91 0.50 13.67
C TYR A 114 21.55 0.81 12.32
N ASN A 115 22.19 1.97 12.16
CA ASN A 115 22.79 2.44 10.90
C ASN A 115 21.80 2.42 9.73
N VAL A 116 20.51 2.69 9.97
CA VAL A 116 19.48 2.64 8.94
C VAL A 116 19.79 3.63 7.83
N THR A 117 19.88 3.09 6.60
CA THR A 117 20.12 3.86 5.36
C THR A 117 18.96 3.76 4.37
N PHE A 118 18.03 2.81 4.56
CA PHE A 118 16.83 2.73 3.73
C PHE A 118 15.87 3.91 3.99
N PRO A 119 15.04 4.30 2.99
CA PRO A 119 14.07 5.38 3.11
C PRO A 119 13.12 5.23 4.30
N MET A 120 13.10 6.28 5.13
CA MET A 120 12.17 6.42 6.24
C MET A 120 11.16 7.51 5.94
N PHE A 121 9.91 7.32 6.35
CA PHE A 121 8.82 8.27 6.20
C PHE A 121 8.47 8.93 7.53
N SER A 122 7.76 10.04 7.47
CA SER A 122 7.17 10.68 8.64
C SER A 122 6.22 9.73 9.34
N LYS A 123 6.05 9.89 10.66
CA LYS A 123 5.13 9.09 11.47
C LYS A 123 3.72 9.10 10.87
N VAL A 124 3.12 7.91 10.76
CA VAL A 124 1.78 7.69 10.20
C VAL A 124 0.90 6.92 11.17
N SER A 125 -0.42 6.98 10.97
CA SER A 125 -1.34 6.04 11.61
C SER A 125 -1.56 4.82 10.70
N VAL A 126 -1.45 3.62 11.26
CA VAL A 126 -1.62 2.34 10.55
C VAL A 126 -2.85 1.56 11.03
N LYS A 127 -3.56 2.09 12.03
CA LYS A 127 -4.74 1.47 12.65
C LYS A 127 -5.67 2.52 13.23
N GLY A 128 -6.99 2.26 13.22
CA GLY A 128 -8.01 3.17 13.75
C GLY A 128 -8.65 4.02 12.64
N GLU A 129 -9.46 5.01 13.08
CA GLU A 129 -10.24 5.85 12.16
C GLU A 129 -9.35 6.78 11.33
N ASP A 130 -8.21 7.18 11.87
CA ASP A 130 -7.20 8.03 11.25
C ASP A 130 -6.16 7.28 10.41
N THR A 131 -6.40 5.98 10.14
CA THR A 131 -5.48 5.16 9.33
C THR A 131 -5.15 5.84 8.00
N THR A 132 -3.85 6.04 7.76
CA THR A 132 -3.33 6.66 6.53
C THR A 132 -3.83 5.94 5.27
N PRO A 133 -4.20 6.65 4.18
CA PRO A 133 -4.72 6.05 2.96
C PRO A 133 -3.88 4.91 2.39
N LEU A 134 -2.54 4.99 2.44
CA LEU A 134 -1.65 3.90 2.06
C LEU A 134 -1.93 2.62 2.87
N TYR A 135 -2.07 2.74 4.20
CA TYR A 135 -2.32 1.56 5.04
C TYR A 135 -3.76 1.05 4.91
N GLN A 136 -4.73 1.92 4.60
CA GLN A 136 -6.07 1.46 4.19
C GLN A 136 -6.00 0.64 2.89
N PHE A 137 -5.20 1.05 1.92
CA PHE A 137 -4.96 0.30 0.68
C PHE A 137 -4.30 -1.06 0.97
N LEU A 138 -3.21 -1.10 1.75
CA LEU A 138 -2.46 -2.33 2.08
C LEU A 138 -3.30 -3.37 2.84
N THR A 139 -4.27 -2.93 3.64
CA THR A 139 -5.08 -3.79 4.52
C THR A 139 -6.46 -4.15 3.96
N ARG A 140 -6.81 -3.65 2.77
CA ARG A 140 -8.14 -3.89 2.16
C ARG A 140 -8.36 -5.36 1.84
N LYS A 141 -9.64 -5.76 1.97
CA LYS A 141 -10.13 -7.10 1.60
C LYS A 141 -10.05 -7.41 0.09
N ALA A 142 -9.70 -6.43 -0.75
CA ALA A 142 -9.53 -6.63 -2.19
C ALA A 142 -8.40 -7.60 -2.56
N ASN A 143 -7.41 -7.77 -1.67
CA ASN A 143 -6.40 -8.82 -1.78
C ASN A 143 -6.46 -9.74 -0.56
N PRO A 144 -7.19 -10.87 -0.62
CA PRO A 144 -7.38 -11.78 0.52
C PRO A 144 -6.08 -12.31 1.12
N ALA A 145 -5.03 -12.46 0.30
CA ALA A 145 -3.74 -13.00 0.76
C ALA A 145 -2.98 -12.07 1.72
N VAL A 146 -3.29 -10.77 1.69
CA VAL A 146 -2.60 -9.75 2.50
C VAL A 146 -3.57 -8.90 3.33
N ALA A 147 -4.88 -9.12 3.14
CA ALA A 147 -5.93 -8.36 3.81
C ALA A 147 -5.89 -8.52 5.33
N GLY A 148 -6.45 -7.55 5.99
CA GLY A 148 -6.66 -7.56 7.43
C GLY A 148 -5.91 -6.43 8.14
N GLU A 149 -6.40 -6.13 9.33
CA GLU A 149 -5.90 -5.06 10.19
C GLU A 149 -4.45 -5.30 10.62
N ILE A 150 -3.66 -4.25 10.75
CA ILE A 150 -2.33 -4.33 11.35
C ILE A 150 -2.48 -4.67 12.84
N LYS A 151 -1.85 -5.75 13.25
CA LYS A 151 -1.97 -6.25 14.63
C LYS A 151 -0.90 -5.68 15.56
N TRP A 152 0.29 -5.39 15.03
CA TRP A 152 1.41 -4.88 15.83
C TRP A 152 2.47 -4.19 14.96
N ASN A 153 3.47 -3.57 15.61
CA ASN A 153 4.65 -3.01 14.95
C ASN A 153 5.43 -4.12 14.21
N PHE A 154 6.17 -3.75 13.18
CA PHE A 154 6.96 -4.63 12.32
C PHE A 154 6.14 -5.63 11.50
N THR A 155 4.89 -5.30 11.13
CA THR A 155 4.18 -5.97 10.03
C THR A 155 4.79 -5.51 8.71
N LYS A 156 5.05 -6.46 7.81
CA LYS A 156 5.73 -6.22 6.54
C LYS A 156 4.82 -6.57 5.39
N PHE A 157 4.81 -5.73 4.34
CA PHE A 157 4.15 -6.00 3.06
C PHE A 157 5.18 -6.01 1.95
N LEU A 158 5.17 -7.05 1.13
CA LEU A 158 6.07 -7.18 -0.01
C LEU A 158 5.31 -6.89 -1.30
N VAL A 159 5.90 -6.03 -2.12
CA VAL A 159 5.33 -5.54 -3.37
C VAL A 159 6.28 -5.92 -4.50
N ASP A 160 5.73 -6.41 -5.60
CA ASP A 160 6.49 -6.74 -6.79
C ASP A 160 6.80 -5.49 -7.66
N ARG A 161 7.55 -5.69 -8.75
CA ARG A 161 7.94 -4.59 -9.66
C ARG A 161 6.75 -3.92 -10.36
N SER A 162 5.59 -4.58 -10.43
CA SER A 162 4.36 -4.01 -11.00
C SER A 162 3.62 -3.09 -10.02
N GLY A 163 3.96 -3.13 -8.72
CA GLY A 163 3.26 -2.41 -7.65
C GLY A 163 2.15 -3.24 -7.00
N SER A 164 2.09 -4.54 -7.30
CA SER A 164 1.13 -5.45 -6.68
C SER A 164 1.63 -5.94 -5.32
N VAL A 165 0.78 -5.87 -4.29
CA VAL A 165 1.10 -6.42 -2.96
C VAL A 165 0.96 -7.93 -3.01
N VAL A 166 2.07 -8.65 -2.90
CA VAL A 166 2.14 -10.11 -3.15
C VAL A 166 2.32 -10.96 -1.90
N ALA A 167 2.77 -10.36 -0.79
CA ALA A 167 2.90 -11.05 0.48
C ALA A 167 2.76 -10.11 1.67
N ARG A 168 2.39 -10.68 2.81
CA ARG A 168 2.38 -10.04 4.12
C ARG A 168 3.05 -10.95 5.11
N PHE A 169 3.90 -10.38 5.97
CA PHE A 169 4.59 -11.10 7.04
C PHE A 169 4.28 -10.45 8.38
N GLU A 170 3.79 -11.25 9.31
CA GLU A 170 3.47 -10.78 10.66
C GLU A 170 4.76 -10.49 11.47
N PRO A 171 4.67 -9.71 12.57
CA PRO A 171 5.84 -9.24 13.31
C PRO A 171 6.85 -10.33 13.74
N PRO A 172 6.44 -11.55 14.18
CA PRO A 172 7.39 -12.60 14.58
C PRO A 172 8.26 -13.14 13.44
N ILE A 173 7.82 -12.95 12.18
CA ILE A 173 8.59 -13.36 11.01
C ILE A 173 9.65 -12.30 10.76
N THR A 174 10.92 -12.63 11.02
CA THR A 174 12.05 -11.69 10.88
C THR A 174 12.36 -11.42 9.42
N PRO A 175 12.91 -10.22 9.09
CA PRO A 175 13.25 -9.85 7.71
C PRO A 175 14.21 -10.82 7.02
N ASP A 176 15.13 -11.41 7.78
CA ASP A 176 16.14 -12.38 7.34
C ASP A 176 15.65 -13.83 7.35
N SER A 177 14.38 -14.06 7.68
CA SER A 177 13.83 -15.44 7.67
C SER A 177 13.85 -16.03 6.25
N PRO A 178 14.08 -17.34 6.09
CA PRO A 178 14.17 -17.99 4.78
C PRO A 178 12.99 -17.69 3.86
N GLN A 179 11.78 -17.62 4.40
CA GLN A 179 10.57 -17.35 3.60
C GLN A 179 10.53 -15.91 3.05
N VAL A 180 11.00 -14.90 3.80
CA VAL A 180 11.08 -13.51 3.36
C VAL A 180 12.14 -13.39 2.28
N VAL A 181 13.35 -13.89 2.57
CA VAL A 181 14.49 -13.85 1.63
C VAL A 181 14.17 -14.57 0.33
N ALA A 182 13.66 -15.80 0.37
CA ALA A 182 13.30 -16.54 -0.83
C ALA A 182 12.23 -15.85 -1.67
N THR A 183 11.26 -15.17 -1.01
CA THR A 183 10.23 -14.43 -1.74
C THR A 183 10.83 -13.19 -2.44
N ILE A 184 11.70 -12.44 -1.76
CA ILE A 184 12.41 -11.30 -2.35
C ILE A 184 13.27 -11.75 -3.54
N GLU A 185 14.11 -12.77 -3.37
CA GLU A 185 15.00 -13.27 -4.42
C GLU A 185 14.23 -13.77 -5.65
N ARG A 186 13.07 -14.40 -5.44
CA ARG A 186 12.18 -14.80 -6.54
C ARG A 186 11.65 -13.58 -7.31
N LEU A 187 11.22 -12.52 -6.62
CA LEU A 187 10.68 -11.31 -7.24
C LEU A 187 11.77 -10.49 -7.96
N LEU A 188 13.01 -10.50 -7.45
CA LEU A 188 14.13 -9.81 -8.08
C LEU A 188 14.54 -10.43 -9.42
N LYS A 189 14.23 -11.70 -9.66
CA LYS A 189 14.50 -12.43 -10.91
C LYS A 189 13.42 -12.22 -11.99
N GLN A 190 12.31 -11.61 -11.67
CA GLN A 190 11.21 -11.24 -12.56
C GLN A 190 11.43 -9.85 -13.18
#